data_3e563ff6c91113bc479853fe16d33ccd
#
_entry.id   3e563ff6c91113bc479853fe16d33ccd
#
_cell.length_a   1.000
_cell.length_b   1.000
_cell.length_c   1.000
_cell.angle_alpha   90.00
_cell.angle_beta   90.00
_cell.angle_gamma   90.00
#
_symmetry.space_group_name_H-M   'P 1'
#
loop_
_entity.id
_entity.type
_entity.pdbx_description
1 polymer ?
#
loop_
_entity_poly.entity_id
_entity_poly.type
_entity_poly.pdbx_seq_one_letter_code
_entity_poly.pdbx_strand_id
1 'polypeptide(L)'
;AEAEYQVKRMAEHPSVVLFCGNNEIGVAWRAWGWQKTYGMSPADSTQLWANNHWIFDELLPSVVAAHAPDRAYLASSPVSNWGRPEDFTRGDNHDWRVWHGEQPTSVLADRVAPLVSEWGVPSLPGPSVRARWTADPATYMLSYKGLGLLERYLSSEQNWRGGTTGALADASQRWQSKVIRRTLRSQRRARPFCSGTLIWQLNDLDDA
;
A
#
# COMPACT_ATOMS: atom_id res chain seq x y z
N ALA A 1 25.08 -9.82 6.67
CA ALA A 1 25.76 -8.52 6.82
C ALA A 1 24.76 -7.36 6.75
N GLU A 2 24.06 -7.09 5.60
CA GLU A 2 23.18 -5.93 5.47
C GLU A 2 22.01 -5.97 6.47
N ALA A 3 21.26 -7.06 6.53
CA ALA A 3 20.14 -7.21 7.46
C ALA A 3 20.59 -7.04 8.93
N GLU A 4 21.73 -7.60 9.28
CA GLU A 4 22.33 -7.48 10.61
C GLU A 4 22.66 -6.02 10.95
N TYR A 5 23.28 -5.30 9.99
CA TYR A 5 23.59 -3.89 10.18
C TYR A 5 22.32 -3.05 10.39
N GLN A 6 21.30 -3.25 9.58
CA GLN A 6 20.06 -2.48 9.66
C GLN A 6 19.27 -2.81 10.93
N VAL A 7 19.19 -4.08 11.32
CA VAL A 7 18.49 -4.47 12.56
C VAL A 7 19.19 -3.85 13.77
N LYS A 8 20.52 -3.94 13.86
CA LYS A 8 21.28 -3.30 14.97
C LYS A 8 21.04 -1.80 15.03
N ARG A 9 21.11 -1.11 13.89
CA ARG A 9 20.90 0.34 13.81
C ARG A 9 19.50 0.74 14.23
N MET A 10 18.47 0.00 13.81
CA MET A 10 17.07 0.34 14.08
C MET A 10 16.58 -0.13 15.45
N ALA A 11 17.16 -1.18 16.01
CA ALA A 11 16.75 -1.74 17.32
C ALA A 11 16.87 -0.73 18.48
N GLU A 12 17.80 0.24 18.37
CA GLU A 12 18.00 1.29 19.36
C GLU A 12 16.86 2.34 19.39
N HIS A 13 16.01 2.38 18.35
CA HIS A 13 14.91 3.33 18.26
C HIS A 13 13.63 2.75 18.91
N PRO A 14 13.10 3.36 19.97
CA PRO A 14 11.92 2.84 20.67
C PRO A 14 10.64 2.88 19.83
N SER A 15 10.61 3.67 18.76
CA SER A 15 9.49 3.73 17.81
C SER A 15 9.43 2.54 16.84
N VAL A 16 10.52 1.77 16.70
CA VAL A 16 10.53 0.56 15.88
C VAL A 16 9.99 -0.59 16.71
N VAL A 17 8.76 -0.99 16.42
CA VAL A 17 8.04 -2.03 17.18
C VAL A 17 7.96 -3.38 16.44
N LEU A 18 8.18 -3.37 15.13
CA LEU A 18 8.05 -4.53 14.26
C LEU A 18 9.06 -4.44 13.12
N PHE A 19 9.70 -5.55 12.79
CA PHE A 19 10.45 -5.75 11.55
C PHE A 19 9.60 -6.55 10.55
N CYS A 20 9.59 -6.12 9.30
CA CYS A 20 8.90 -6.84 8.22
C CYS A 20 9.90 -7.27 7.13
N GLY A 21 9.83 -8.52 6.71
CA GLY A 21 10.78 -9.10 5.76
C GLY A 21 10.57 -8.62 4.33
N ASN A 22 9.33 -8.62 3.88
CA ASN A 22 9.03 -8.19 2.50
C ASN A 22 7.63 -7.58 2.38
N ASN A 23 7.43 -6.86 1.28
CA ASN A 23 6.14 -6.31 0.88
C ASN A 23 5.47 -7.20 -0.18
N GLU A 24 4.29 -7.70 0.14
CA GLU A 24 3.33 -8.37 -0.74
C GLU A 24 3.79 -9.65 -1.45
N ILE A 25 5.02 -10.14 -1.27
CA ILE A 25 5.51 -11.35 -1.97
C ILE A 25 4.60 -12.55 -1.65
N GLY A 26 4.22 -12.72 -0.39
CA GLY A 26 3.36 -13.82 0.03
C GLY A 26 1.96 -13.77 -0.60
N VAL A 27 1.40 -12.59 -0.80
CA VAL A 27 0.10 -12.38 -1.48
C VAL A 27 0.24 -12.58 -2.98
N ALA A 28 1.25 -11.95 -3.58
CA ALA A 28 1.52 -12.02 -5.01
C ALA A 28 1.74 -13.46 -5.49
N TRP A 29 2.53 -14.22 -4.72
CA TRP A 29 2.80 -15.62 -5.02
C TRP A 29 1.54 -16.48 -5.03
N ARG A 30 0.66 -16.29 -4.04
CA ARG A 30 -0.54 -17.12 -3.88
C ARG A 30 -1.75 -16.65 -4.68
N ALA A 31 -1.88 -15.34 -4.94
CA ALA A 31 -3.12 -14.76 -5.42
C ALA A 31 -3.01 -14.01 -6.76
N TRP A 32 -1.81 -13.49 -7.13
CA TRP A 32 -1.70 -12.67 -8.34
C TRP A 32 -1.21 -13.45 -9.56
N GLY A 33 -0.93 -14.74 -9.42
CA GLY A 33 -0.55 -15.61 -10.52
C GLY A 33 0.81 -15.27 -11.15
N TRP A 34 1.76 -14.78 -10.35
CA TRP A 34 3.10 -14.40 -10.83
C TRP A 34 3.80 -15.52 -11.58
N GLN A 35 3.63 -16.78 -11.15
CA GLN A 35 4.23 -17.93 -11.82
C GLN A 35 3.83 -17.99 -13.30
N LYS A 36 2.55 -17.75 -13.60
CA LYS A 36 2.02 -17.70 -14.97
C LYS A 36 2.46 -16.43 -15.69
N THR A 37 2.36 -15.28 -15.03
CA THR A 37 2.69 -13.97 -15.60
C THR A 37 4.14 -13.91 -16.07
N TYR A 38 5.06 -14.49 -15.30
CA TYR A 38 6.50 -14.50 -15.61
C TYR A 38 6.97 -15.78 -16.29
N GLY A 39 6.06 -16.66 -16.72
CA GLY A 39 6.40 -17.90 -17.44
C GLY A 39 7.31 -18.85 -16.67
N MET A 40 7.18 -18.90 -15.34
CA MET A 40 8.04 -19.73 -14.50
C MET A 40 7.76 -21.22 -14.73
N SER A 41 8.83 -22.01 -14.90
CA SER A 41 8.70 -23.46 -14.86
C SER A 41 8.31 -23.93 -13.44
N PRO A 42 7.74 -25.15 -13.29
CA PRO A 42 7.49 -25.73 -11.96
C PRO A 42 8.76 -25.83 -11.10
N ALA A 43 9.91 -26.11 -11.70
CA ALA A 43 11.19 -26.18 -11.00
C ALA A 43 11.65 -24.80 -10.50
N ASP A 44 11.59 -23.77 -11.36
CA ASP A 44 11.94 -22.39 -10.98
C ASP A 44 11.02 -21.89 -9.89
N SER A 45 9.72 -22.14 -10.04
CA SER A 45 8.69 -21.77 -9.05
C SER A 45 8.97 -22.37 -7.68
N THR A 46 9.28 -23.66 -7.64
CA THR A 46 9.64 -24.38 -6.41
C THR A 46 10.91 -23.81 -5.79
N GLN A 47 11.95 -23.61 -6.60
CA GLN A 47 13.23 -23.08 -6.11
C GLN A 47 13.13 -21.65 -5.60
N LEU A 48 12.42 -20.77 -6.33
CA LEU A 48 12.21 -19.38 -5.91
C LEU A 48 11.42 -19.31 -4.60
N TRP A 49 10.41 -20.15 -4.45
CA TRP A 49 9.63 -20.19 -3.21
C TRP A 49 10.43 -20.74 -2.02
N ALA A 50 11.25 -21.75 -2.24
CA ALA A 50 12.18 -22.26 -1.22
C ALA A 50 13.20 -21.20 -0.79
N ASN A 51 13.75 -20.44 -1.73
CA ASN A 51 14.66 -19.33 -1.43
C ASN A 51 13.95 -18.20 -0.66
N ASN A 52 12.70 -17.87 -1.04
CA ASN A 52 11.89 -16.92 -0.31
C ASN A 52 11.67 -17.35 1.14
N HIS A 53 11.28 -18.62 1.35
CA HIS A 53 11.09 -19.19 2.68
C HIS A 53 12.39 -19.09 3.50
N TRP A 54 13.51 -19.54 2.94
CA TRP A 54 14.79 -19.48 3.65
C TRP A 54 15.17 -18.04 4.07
N ILE A 55 14.98 -17.05 3.18
CA ILE A 55 15.33 -15.65 3.50
C ILE A 55 14.38 -15.09 4.56
N PHE A 56 13.07 -15.19 4.34
CA PHE A 56 12.07 -14.43 5.08
C PHE A 56 11.50 -15.17 6.30
N ASP A 57 11.55 -16.50 6.33
CA ASP A 57 11.01 -17.27 7.47
C ASP A 57 12.12 -17.91 8.34
N GLU A 58 13.39 -17.91 7.87
CA GLU A 58 14.51 -18.49 8.64
C GLU A 58 15.63 -17.47 8.89
N LEU A 59 16.26 -16.93 7.84
CA LEU A 59 17.42 -16.07 7.97
C LEU A 59 17.10 -14.74 8.67
N LEU A 60 16.13 -13.98 8.14
CA LEU A 60 15.81 -12.65 8.68
C LEU A 60 15.25 -12.70 10.12
N PRO A 61 14.32 -13.61 10.48
CA PRO A 61 13.90 -13.72 11.86
C PRO A 61 15.02 -14.14 12.81
N SER A 62 16.00 -14.96 12.37
CA SER A 62 17.16 -15.29 13.20
C SER A 62 18.04 -14.07 13.48
N VAL A 63 18.21 -13.19 12.52
CA VAL A 63 18.94 -11.92 12.70
C VAL A 63 18.19 -10.98 13.64
N VAL A 64 16.87 -10.86 13.52
CA VAL A 64 16.05 -10.05 14.43
C VAL A 64 16.11 -10.62 15.86
N ALA A 65 15.95 -11.93 16.02
CA ALA A 65 16.03 -12.58 17.33
C ALA A 65 17.40 -12.39 18.00
N ALA A 66 18.49 -12.36 17.23
CA ALA A 66 19.84 -12.16 17.75
C ALA A 66 20.13 -10.72 18.18
N HIS A 67 19.55 -9.72 17.52
CA HIS A 67 19.94 -8.30 17.70
C HIS A 67 18.80 -7.38 18.17
N ALA A 68 17.55 -7.85 18.13
CA ALA A 68 16.38 -7.12 18.60
C ALA A 68 15.33 -8.11 19.17
N PRO A 69 15.68 -8.92 20.21
CA PRO A 69 14.85 -10.03 20.67
C PRO A 69 13.51 -9.59 21.28
N ASP A 70 13.37 -8.34 21.63
CA ASP A 70 12.15 -7.71 22.15
C ASP A 70 11.24 -7.13 21.06
N ARG A 71 11.63 -7.26 19.80
CA ARG A 71 10.85 -6.77 18.64
C ARG A 71 10.17 -7.92 17.90
N ALA A 72 8.94 -7.67 17.49
CA ALA A 72 8.23 -8.63 16.66
C ALA A 72 8.82 -8.70 15.24
N TYR A 73 8.65 -9.85 14.58
CA TYR A 73 9.01 -10.04 13.18
C TYR A 73 7.83 -10.60 12.40
N LEU A 74 7.66 -10.11 11.17
CA LEU A 74 6.68 -10.58 10.20
C LEU A 74 7.37 -10.88 8.87
N ALA A 75 7.22 -12.08 8.35
CA ALA A 75 7.91 -12.50 7.13
C ALA A 75 7.45 -11.72 5.90
N SER A 76 6.15 -11.42 5.80
CA SER A 76 5.55 -10.70 4.67
C SER A 76 4.36 -9.85 5.13
N SER A 77 4.30 -8.60 4.74
CA SER A 77 3.13 -7.73 4.84
C SER A 77 2.41 -7.71 3.47
N PRO A 78 1.07 -7.80 3.42
CA PRO A 78 0.16 -7.96 4.54
C PRO A 78 -0.02 -9.43 4.95
N VAL A 79 -0.43 -9.64 6.20
CA VAL A 79 -0.94 -10.94 6.68
C VAL A 79 -2.27 -11.27 6.02
N SER A 80 -3.09 -10.24 5.79
CA SER A 80 -4.37 -10.33 5.08
C SER A 80 -4.45 -9.30 3.96
N ASN A 81 -5.35 -9.54 3.00
CA ASN A 81 -5.51 -8.67 1.85
C ASN A 81 -6.98 -8.23 1.72
N TRP A 82 -7.30 -7.35 0.78
CA TRP A 82 -8.63 -6.76 0.62
C TRP A 82 -9.64 -7.63 -0.14
N GLY A 83 -9.25 -8.78 -0.64
CA GLY A 83 -10.07 -9.59 -1.57
C GLY A 83 -11.30 -10.24 -0.95
N ARG A 84 -11.31 -10.53 0.36
CA ARG A 84 -12.36 -11.28 1.05
C ARG A 84 -12.81 -10.58 2.33
N PRO A 85 -14.09 -10.74 2.73
CA PRO A 85 -14.60 -10.17 3.99
C PRO A 85 -13.83 -10.59 5.23
N GLU A 86 -13.45 -11.86 5.32
CA GLU A 86 -12.70 -12.45 6.43
C GLU A 86 -11.28 -11.89 6.58
N ASP A 87 -10.71 -11.36 5.50
CA ASP A 87 -9.37 -10.76 5.51
C ASP A 87 -9.31 -9.48 6.36
N PHE A 88 -10.45 -8.87 6.68
CA PHE A 88 -10.54 -7.71 7.56
C PHE A 88 -10.63 -8.06 9.05
N THR A 89 -10.53 -9.32 9.42
CA THR A 89 -10.68 -9.77 10.82
C THR A 89 -9.36 -10.02 11.52
N ARG A 90 -8.23 -9.96 10.83
CA ARG A 90 -6.92 -10.34 11.34
C ARG A 90 -5.77 -9.54 10.73
N GLY A 91 -4.66 -9.48 11.46
CA GLY A 91 -3.35 -9.00 11.02
C GLY A 91 -3.34 -7.58 10.50
N ASP A 92 -2.29 -7.28 9.76
CA ASP A 92 -2.24 -6.12 8.91
C ASP A 92 -2.89 -6.39 7.56
N ASN A 93 -3.42 -5.35 6.94
CA ASN A 93 -4.17 -5.42 5.70
C ASN A 93 -3.75 -4.30 4.75
N HIS A 94 -3.55 -4.64 3.48
CA HIS A 94 -3.41 -3.67 2.40
C HIS A 94 -4.79 -3.46 1.77
N ASP A 95 -5.42 -2.32 2.06
CA ASP A 95 -6.78 -2.03 1.61
C ASP A 95 -6.80 -1.26 0.29
N TRP A 96 -6.62 -1.96 -0.80
CA TRP A 96 -6.67 -1.42 -2.15
C TRP A 96 -8.03 -1.60 -2.85
N ARG A 97 -9.11 -1.82 -2.10
CA ARG A 97 -10.47 -1.94 -2.66
C ARG A 97 -10.86 -0.78 -3.55
N VAL A 98 -10.41 0.43 -3.24
CA VAL A 98 -10.71 1.62 -4.05
C VAL A 98 -9.84 1.64 -5.29
N TRP A 99 -8.51 1.87 -5.16
CA TRP A 99 -7.69 2.13 -6.33
C TRP A 99 -7.46 0.91 -7.22
N HIS A 100 -7.18 -0.25 -6.65
CA HIS A 100 -7.01 -1.48 -7.42
C HIS A 100 -8.32 -2.23 -7.65
N GLY A 101 -9.23 -2.23 -6.69
CA GLY A 101 -10.53 -2.88 -6.80
C GLY A 101 -11.63 -2.03 -7.44
N GLU A 102 -11.36 -0.76 -7.72
CA GLU A 102 -12.27 0.20 -8.39
C GLU A 102 -13.63 0.36 -7.68
N GLN A 103 -13.69 0.06 -6.38
CA GLN A 103 -14.89 0.20 -5.57
C GLN A 103 -15.11 1.65 -5.13
N PRO A 104 -16.34 2.06 -4.82
CA PRO A 104 -16.62 3.40 -4.28
C PRO A 104 -15.82 3.68 -3.01
N THR A 105 -15.41 4.94 -2.81
CA THR A 105 -14.57 5.29 -1.64
C THR A 105 -15.25 5.10 -0.29
N SER A 106 -16.58 4.90 -0.25
CA SER A 106 -17.31 4.55 0.97
C SER A 106 -16.82 3.27 1.61
N VAL A 107 -16.39 2.28 0.82
CA VAL A 107 -15.96 0.97 1.32
C VAL A 107 -14.81 1.04 2.33
N LEU A 108 -13.95 2.07 2.23
CA LEU A 108 -12.85 2.28 3.19
C LEU A 108 -13.35 2.62 4.61
N ALA A 109 -14.61 3.06 4.74
CA ALA A 109 -15.23 3.36 6.02
C ALA A 109 -16.16 2.25 6.51
N ASP A 110 -16.61 1.36 5.62
CA ASP A 110 -17.58 0.33 5.94
C ASP A 110 -16.97 -0.89 6.64
N ARG A 111 -15.71 -1.19 6.32
CA ARG A 111 -15.00 -2.33 6.89
C ARG A 111 -13.54 -1.96 7.12
N VAL A 112 -13.09 -2.15 8.35
CA VAL A 112 -11.75 -1.76 8.82
C VAL A 112 -11.05 -2.99 9.39
N ALA A 113 -9.76 -3.18 9.07
CA ALA A 113 -8.94 -4.25 9.62
C ALA A 113 -8.30 -3.84 10.97
N PRO A 114 -7.76 -4.81 11.73
CA PRO A 114 -7.08 -4.53 13.00
C PRO A 114 -5.87 -3.60 12.87
N LEU A 115 -5.15 -3.68 11.77
CA LEU A 115 -4.11 -2.75 11.32
C LEU A 115 -4.25 -2.59 9.81
N VAL A 116 -4.27 -1.36 9.30
CA VAL A 116 -4.27 -1.11 7.86
C VAL A 116 -2.89 -0.56 7.50
N SER A 117 -2.03 -1.41 6.96
CA SER A 117 -0.62 -1.08 6.70
C SER A 117 -0.39 -0.43 5.33
N GLU A 118 -1.35 -0.55 4.41
CA GLU A 118 -1.40 0.25 3.19
C GLU A 118 -2.83 0.56 2.78
N TRP A 119 -3.06 1.78 2.37
CA TRP A 119 -4.24 2.26 1.66
C TRP A 119 -4.00 3.68 1.16
N GLY A 120 -4.67 4.07 0.13
CA GLY A 120 -4.56 5.43 -0.38
C GLY A 120 -5.41 5.67 -1.62
N VAL A 121 -5.43 6.92 -2.05
CA VAL A 121 -5.99 7.36 -3.31
C VAL A 121 -5.10 8.48 -3.88
N PRO A 122 -4.87 8.52 -5.19
CA PRO A 122 -3.99 9.52 -5.78
C PRO A 122 -4.66 10.88 -5.92
N SER A 123 -3.83 11.91 -6.14
CA SER A 123 -4.23 13.19 -6.70
C SER A 123 -3.14 13.70 -7.64
N LEU A 124 -3.46 14.65 -8.49
CA LEU A 124 -2.45 15.36 -9.25
C LEU A 124 -1.65 16.28 -8.32
N PRO A 125 -0.35 16.49 -8.59
CA PRO A 125 0.53 17.31 -7.75
C PRO A 125 0.19 18.80 -7.83
N GLY A 126 0.82 19.58 -6.95
CA GLY A 126 0.65 21.02 -6.87
C GLY A 126 1.19 21.79 -8.09
N PRO A 127 0.87 23.10 -8.21
CA PRO A 127 1.23 23.89 -9.39
C PRO A 127 2.73 23.97 -9.67
N SER A 128 3.56 24.00 -8.63
CA SER A 128 5.03 24.08 -8.77
C SER A 128 5.63 22.82 -9.40
N VAL A 129 5.06 21.65 -9.10
CA VAL A 129 5.46 20.38 -9.72
C VAL A 129 4.96 20.34 -11.17
N ARG A 130 3.67 20.62 -11.39
CA ARG A 130 3.08 20.63 -12.74
C ARG A 130 3.76 21.63 -13.69
N ALA A 131 4.29 22.73 -13.19
CA ALA A 131 5.02 23.70 -14.03
C ALA A 131 6.29 23.11 -14.67
N ARG A 132 6.80 22.00 -14.15
CA ARG A 132 7.96 21.27 -14.69
C ARG A 132 7.58 20.18 -15.70
N TRP A 133 6.31 19.89 -15.86
CA TRP A 133 5.86 18.91 -16.84
C TRP A 133 6.10 19.38 -18.27
N THR A 134 6.76 18.55 -19.05
CA THR A 134 7.11 18.82 -20.45
C THR A 134 6.23 18.05 -21.43
N ALA A 135 5.36 17.17 -20.95
CA ALA A 135 4.48 16.32 -21.74
C ALA A 135 3.04 16.35 -21.19
N ASP A 136 2.15 15.59 -21.82
CA ASP A 136 0.77 15.42 -21.37
C ASP A 136 0.73 14.87 -19.95
N PRO A 137 -0.09 15.44 -19.04
CA PRO A 137 -0.28 14.93 -17.69
C PRO A 137 -0.53 13.41 -17.61
N ALA A 138 -1.17 12.83 -18.60
CA ALA A 138 -1.41 11.38 -18.66
C ALA A 138 -0.12 10.55 -18.65
N THR A 139 0.99 11.09 -19.13
CA THR A 139 2.29 10.40 -19.16
C THR A 139 2.99 10.37 -17.79
N TYR A 140 2.58 11.25 -16.88
CA TYR A 140 3.13 11.34 -15.52
C TYR A 140 2.33 10.53 -14.49
N MET A 141 1.18 10.00 -14.87
CA MET A 141 0.42 9.10 -13.99
C MET A 141 1.06 7.71 -13.99
N LEU A 142 1.83 7.41 -12.98
CA LEU A 142 2.56 6.14 -12.82
C LEU A 142 1.65 4.92 -12.64
N SER A 143 0.41 5.12 -12.23
CA SER A 143 -0.54 4.03 -12.13
C SER A 143 -1.00 3.57 -13.52
N TYR A 144 -1.01 2.28 -13.76
CA TYR A 144 -1.55 1.67 -14.98
C TYR A 144 -3.04 1.99 -15.24
N LYS A 145 -3.76 2.49 -14.24
CA LYS A 145 -5.15 2.95 -14.35
C LYS A 145 -5.27 4.41 -14.78
N GLY A 146 -4.22 5.20 -14.54
CA GLY A 146 -4.07 6.56 -15.05
C GLY A 146 -5.18 7.53 -14.68
N LEU A 147 -5.22 8.63 -15.45
CA LEU A 147 -6.19 9.71 -15.28
C LEU A 147 -7.65 9.24 -15.43
N GLY A 148 -7.92 8.27 -16.30
CA GLY A 148 -9.28 7.82 -16.57
C GLY A 148 -10.01 7.28 -15.35
N LEU A 149 -9.29 6.56 -14.47
CA LEU A 149 -9.87 6.10 -13.21
C LEU A 149 -10.10 7.26 -12.24
N LEU A 150 -9.13 8.17 -12.12
CA LEU A 150 -9.27 9.36 -11.28
C LEU A 150 -10.49 10.20 -11.70
N GLU A 151 -10.65 10.49 -12.98
CA GLU A 151 -11.78 11.24 -13.51
C GLU A 151 -13.13 10.53 -13.27
N ARG A 152 -13.18 9.19 -13.35
CA ARG A 152 -14.39 8.43 -12.99
C ARG A 152 -14.79 8.67 -11.52
N TYR A 153 -13.84 8.62 -10.58
CA TYR A 153 -14.12 8.94 -9.19
C TYR A 153 -14.58 10.38 -9.00
N LEU A 154 -13.90 11.33 -9.62
CA LEU A 154 -14.29 12.74 -9.54
C LEU A 154 -15.69 12.99 -10.11
N SER A 155 -16.02 12.35 -11.24
CA SER A 155 -17.33 12.45 -11.86
C SER A 155 -18.43 11.84 -11.00
N SER A 156 -18.20 10.67 -10.43
CA SER A 156 -19.19 9.96 -9.62
C SER A 156 -19.36 10.54 -8.22
N GLU A 157 -18.29 11.04 -7.60
CA GLU A 157 -18.30 11.47 -6.19
C GLU A 157 -18.30 12.99 -5.99
N GLN A 158 -17.97 13.79 -7.01
CA GLN A 158 -17.90 15.25 -6.96
C GLN A 158 -18.57 15.98 -8.12
N ASN A 159 -19.30 15.27 -8.98
CA ASN A 159 -19.93 15.86 -10.18
C ASN A 159 -18.94 16.57 -11.13
N TRP A 160 -17.71 16.08 -11.23
CA TRP A 160 -16.72 16.60 -12.17
C TRP A 160 -17.24 16.49 -13.61
N ARG A 161 -17.08 17.54 -14.40
CA ARG A 161 -17.56 17.62 -15.79
C ARG A 161 -16.44 17.98 -16.77
N GLY A 162 -15.20 17.86 -16.37
CA GLY A 162 -14.04 18.25 -17.17
C GLY A 162 -13.55 19.66 -16.86
N GLY A 163 -12.42 20.03 -17.44
CA GLY A 163 -11.79 21.32 -17.21
C GLY A 163 -10.31 21.33 -17.59
N THR A 164 -9.62 22.40 -17.22
CA THR A 164 -8.16 22.49 -17.38
C THR A 164 -7.43 21.53 -16.47
N THR A 165 -6.17 21.22 -16.78
CA THR A 165 -5.30 20.41 -15.92
C THR A 165 -5.20 20.99 -14.49
N GLY A 166 -5.18 22.32 -14.36
CA GLY A 166 -5.20 22.98 -13.04
C GLY A 166 -6.48 22.68 -12.27
N ALA A 167 -7.63 22.81 -12.92
CA ALA A 167 -8.92 22.51 -12.31
C ALA A 167 -9.06 21.03 -11.93
N LEU A 168 -8.55 20.12 -12.76
CA LEU A 168 -8.48 18.68 -12.46
C LEU A 168 -7.62 18.40 -11.23
N ALA A 169 -6.46 19.03 -11.15
CA ALA A 169 -5.58 18.87 -10.00
C ALA A 169 -6.26 19.35 -8.70
N ASP A 170 -6.85 20.53 -8.71
CA ASP A 170 -7.57 21.07 -7.56
C ASP A 170 -8.75 20.18 -7.14
N ALA A 171 -9.48 19.63 -8.11
CA ALA A 171 -10.57 18.69 -7.85
C ALA A 171 -10.05 17.39 -7.23
N SER A 172 -8.96 16.83 -7.77
CA SER A 172 -8.35 15.60 -7.30
C SER A 172 -7.80 15.73 -5.87
N GLN A 173 -7.13 16.82 -5.55
CA GLN A 173 -6.60 17.10 -4.21
C GLN A 173 -7.72 17.28 -3.17
N ARG A 174 -8.79 17.98 -3.52
CA ARG A 174 -9.97 18.07 -2.64
C ARG A 174 -10.62 16.71 -2.43
N TRP A 175 -10.74 15.89 -3.46
CA TRP A 175 -11.28 14.54 -3.37
C TRP A 175 -10.39 13.66 -2.48
N GLN A 176 -9.08 13.62 -2.73
CA GLN A 176 -8.11 12.87 -1.92
C GLN A 176 -8.21 13.28 -0.45
N SER A 177 -8.19 14.57 -0.16
CA SER A 177 -8.32 15.09 1.22
C SER A 177 -9.62 14.64 1.90
N LYS A 178 -10.75 14.65 1.17
CA LYS A 178 -12.04 14.19 1.68
C LYS A 178 -12.04 12.69 1.98
N VAL A 179 -11.49 11.89 1.06
CA VAL A 179 -11.39 10.42 1.22
C VAL A 179 -10.50 10.09 2.41
N ILE A 180 -9.28 10.64 2.46
CA ILE A 180 -8.33 10.42 3.57
C ILE A 180 -8.97 10.78 4.91
N ARG A 181 -9.56 11.97 5.01
CA ARG A 181 -10.20 12.43 6.25
C ARG A 181 -11.33 11.51 6.72
N ARG A 182 -12.18 11.06 5.79
CA ARG A 182 -13.29 10.15 6.11
C ARG A 182 -12.77 8.79 6.59
N THR A 183 -11.82 8.22 5.87
CA THR A 183 -11.23 6.93 6.18
C THR A 183 -10.53 6.93 7.53
N LEU A 184 -9.66 7.92 7.79
CA LEU A 184 -8.99 8.06 9.09
C LEU A 184 -10.00 8.20 10.25
N ARG A 185 -11.09 8.93 10.05
CA ARG A 185 -12.14 9.04 11.08
C ARG A 185 -12.82 7.70 11.36
N SER A 186 -13.10 6.90 10.33
CA SER A 186 -13.69 5.57 10.48
C SER A 186 -12.74 4.62 11.22
N GLN A 187 -11.48 4.56 10.80
CA GLN A 187 -10.45 3.73 11.43
C GLN A 187 -10.25 4.12 12.91
N ARG A 188 -10.23 5.42 13.23
CA ARG A 188 -10.14 5.90 14.62
C ARG A 188 -11.36 5.54 15.46
N ARG A 189 -12.55 5.54 14.88
CA ARG A 189 -13.79 5.11 15.56
C ARG A 189 -13.82 3.62 15.81
N ALA A 190 -13.12 2.83 15.01
CA ALA A 190 -13.02 1.38 15.16
C ALA A 190 -12.09 0.94 16.31
N ARG A 191 -11.46 1.85 17.05
CA ARG A 191 -10.66 1.52 18.23
C ARG A 191 -11.52 0.84 19.31
N PRO A 192 -10.99 -0.12 20.06
CA PRO A 192 -9.62 -0.65 20.03
C PRO A 192 -9.36 -1.67 18.93
N PHE A 193 -10.35 -2.10 18.15
CA PHE A 193 -10.17 -3.11 17.10
C PHE A 193 -9.14 -2.66 16.05
N CYS A 194 -9.27 -1.46 15.49
CA CYS A 194 -8.25 -0.89 14.61
C CYS A 194 -7.16 -0.20 15.46
N SER A 195 -5.99 -0.82 15.54
CA SER A 195 -4.86 -0.34 16.32
C SER A 195 -4.03 0.73 15.61
N GLY A 196 -4.03 0.74 14.27
CA GLY A 196 -3.24 1.68 13.48
C GLY A 196 -3.56 1.69 12.00
N THR A 197 -3.02 2.70 11.32
CA THR A 197 -3.16 2.87 9.88
C THR A 197 -1.98 3.62 9.29
N LEU A 198 -1.55 3.21 8.10
CA LEU A 198 -0.47 3.81 7.33
C LEU A 198 -0.99 4.15 5.94
N ILE A 199 -0.76 5.38 5.51
CA ILE A 199 -1.18 5.82 4.17
C ILE A 199 -0.06 5.54 3.18
N TRP A 200 -0.37 4.88 2.09
CA TRP A 200 0.53 4.70 0.98
C TRP A 200 0.20 5.68 -0.14
N GLN A 201 1.02 6.74 -0.37
CA GLN A 201 2.13 7.06 0.51
C GLN A 201 2.17 8.57 0.75
N LEU A 202 2.94 8.99 1.75
CA LEU A 202 3.01 10.39 2.17
C LEU A 202 3.84 11.24 1.21
N ASN A 203 4.91 10.67 0.66
CA ASN A 203 5.84 11.35 -0.23
C ASN A 203 5.74 10.83 -1.66
N ASP A 204 6.01 11.70 -2.61
CA ASP A 204 6.23 11.32 -3.99
C ASP A 204 7.70 10.95 -4.21
N LEU A 205 7.97 10.03 -5.16
CA LEU A 205 9.32 9.61 -5.52
C LEU A 205 9.87 10.45 -6.68
N ASP A 206 8.98 11.04 -7.46
CA ASP A 206 9.30 11.91 -8.58
C ASP A 206 8.24 13.02 -8.74
N ASP A 207 8.27 13.71 -9.87
CA ASP A 207 7.37 14.82 -10.17
C ASP A 207 5.95 14.40 -10.66
N ALA A 208 5.58 13.13 -10.51
CA ALA A 208 4.30 12.60 -10.96
C ALA A 208 3.28 12.40 -9.84
#